data_261ea750cc528bdd618394f54486f8d6
#
_entry.id   261ea750cc528bdd618394f54486f8d6
#
_cell.length_a   1.000
_cell.length_b   1.000
_cell.length_c   1.000
_cell.angle_alpha   90.00
_cell.angle_beta   90.00
_cell.angle_gamma   90.00
#
_symmetry.space_group_name_H-M   'P 1'
#
loop_
_entity.id
_entity.type
_entity.pdbx_description
1 polymer ?
#
loop_
_entity_poly.entity_id
_entity_poly.type
_entity_poly.pdbx_seq_one_letter_code
_entity_poly.pdbx_strand_id
1 'polypeptide(L)'
;MKKIYSFSLVMLSCVVAQAQSNIAPAARKVQYQEFQNRDNAAASADRDIIWQDDFSAPSNWIIAHDGTFTCDFEIGTGLVSAGQYGTPAIESTTAANGYAMYNSDGFNNTAGVAYEQAHITTATPIDLTAYPNVILEFETQYRRFTDEQTWIIISTDGTFPTLDDPALDISGLPNVYRVWEDGELTQSVSPGNPTVRSFNISEIAGSASQVWVRFQFTGIYGYAWYIDDVQIYEQYQHDAKMFNAYVSSTGTGEEYARIPENQVPAEMNIGCMVKNLGYEAMTNVTVSIDMDGTVSTYTQAELLPGDTLMVDDYVAAPATLGLHNVSYTVTSDQTATDGDATNNVAARYYEVTAATGIYSMDGLGVHPTGTEVLTSLGTNSFTDNADEIMLMTYYQLQESADLISVRVELASTTVAGGDILIQVHDTTDIFADVVDNPLGYSDQYTVTEADVAAGFVNIPLVDPLTLDASGYYVSAALFSNGNANDIRILDDLTVPQPGGASLIYLPTDGAVFSNGNAYAIQLNFDPTSAVAETAVTVLEGVNIYPNPVANGIINVATNQRENFSVEVFDSVGALVVSKRFNMNTTVDVSALANGVYTVRVNSANASTTQLVTVQ
;
A
#
# COMPACT_ATOMS: atom_id res chain seq x y z
N MET A 1 10.64 46.60 36.53
CA MET A 1 11.48 45.46 36.19
C MET A 1 10.62 44.42 35.52
N LYS A 2 10.55 44.56 34.21
CA LYS A 2 9.84 43.63 33.31
C LYS A 2 10.88 43.17 32.30
N LYS A 3 10.92 41.92 32.00
CA LYS A 3 11.45 41.18 30.85
C LYS A 3 12.23 39.98 31.32
N ILE A 4 11.72 38.87 30.90
CA ILE A 4 12.37 37.70 30.30
C ILE A 4 11.42 36.51 30.53
N TYR A 5 10.57 36.20 29.56
CA TYR A 5 10.07 34.85 29.24
C TYR A 5 9.49 34.93 27.84
N SER A 6 10.32 34.67 26.86
CA SER A 6 9.89 34.38 25.50
C SER A 6 11.10 33.91 24.70
N PHE A 7 11.56 32.67 24.96
CA PHE A 7 12.52 32.00 24.07
C PHE A 7 12.66 30.51 24.45
N SER A 8 11.59 29.77 24.39
CA SER A 8 11.67 28.29 24.55
C SER A 8 10.57 27.50 23.83
N LEU A 9 9.90 28.10 22.84
CA LEU A 9 8.84 27.38 22.11
C LEU A 9 9.06 27.32 20.59
N VAL A 10 10.28 27.57 20.11
CA VAL A 10 10.61 27.56 18.68
C VAL A 10 11.57 26.42 18.29
N MET A 11 12.09 25.65 19.25
CA MET A 11 13.04 24.56 18.93
C MET A 11 12.42 23.16 18.86
N LEU A 12 11.13 23.00 19.15
CA LEU A 12 10.50 21.66 19.05
C LEU A 12 9.77 21.42 17.71
N SER A 13 9.55 22.48 16.94
CA SER A 13 8.95 22.36 15.60
C SER A 13 9.97 22.18 14.46
N CYS A 14 11.27 22.29 14.73
CA CYS A 14 12.29 22.11 13.70
C CYS A 14 12.84 20.67 13.58
N VAL A 15 12.58 19.80 14.56
CA VAL A 15 13.10 18.42 14.50
C VAL A 15 12.18 17.51 13.69
N VAL A 16 10.87 17.79 13.67
CA VAL A 16 9.91 17.03 12.85
C VAL A 16 10.01 17.40 11.36
N ALA A 17 10.45 18.62 11.03
CA ALA A 17 10.61 19.05 9.63
C ALA A 17 11.91 18.54 8.97
N GLN A 18 12.90 18.06 9.73
CA GLN A 18 14.15 17.55 9.17
C GLN A 18 14.10 16.05 8.86
N ALA A 19 13.23 15.28 9.50
CA ALA A 19 13.03 13.85 9.17
C ALA A 19 12.34 13.65 7.81
N GLN A 20 11.63 14.67 7.30
CA GLN A 20 11.01 14.63 5.97
C GLN A 20 11.92 15.05 4.81
N SER A 21 13.11 15.57 5.09
CA SER A 21 13.98 16.12 4.04
C SER A 21 15.01 15.16 3.44
N ASN A 22 15.16 13.96 4.00
CA ASN A 22 16.16 12.98 3.55
C ASN A 22 15.60 11.85 2.70
N ILE A 23 14.42 12.04 2.08
CA ILE A 23 13.86 11.03 1.18
C ILE A 23 14.55 11.15 -0.18
N ALA A 24 15.46 10.21 -0.47
CA ALA A 24 16.22 10.25 -1.72
C ALA A 24 15.34 10.00 -2.96
N PRO A 25 15.68 10.61 -4.11
CA PRO A 25 14.88 10.53 -5.34
C PRO A 25 14.64 9.11 -5.89
N ALA A 26 15.51 8.16 -5.59
CA ALA A 26 15.42 6.79 -6.11
C ALA A 26 14.29 5.96 -5.49
N ALA A 27 14.03 6.09 -4.20
CA ALA A 27 12.92 5.39 -3.53
C ALA A 27 11.55 5.90 -3.99
N ARG A 28 11.50 7.08 -4.59
CA ARG A 28 10.29 7.66 -5.16
C ARG A 28 9.86 7.04 -6.48
N LYS A 29 10.59 6.08 -7.02
CA LYS A 29 10.14 5.25 -8.15
C LYS A 29 9.14 4.17 -7.72
N VAL A 30 9.06 3.86 -6.43
CA VAL A 30 7.97 3.08 -5.88
C VAL A 30 6.78 4.01 -5.79
N GLN A 31 5.75 3.73 -6.54
CA GLN A 31 4.55 4.54 -6.61
C GLN A 31 3.96 4.77 -5.23
N TYR A 32 4.09 5.99 -4.74
CA TYR A 32 3.25 6.46 -3.67
C TYR A 32 1.87 6.66 -4.25
N GLN A 33 0.98 5.73 -4.02
CA GLN A 33 -0.43 6.02 -4.16
C GLN A 33 -0.83 6.88 -2.95
N GLU A 34 -0.93 8.18 -3.16
CA GLU A 34 -1.59 9.02 -2.19
C GLU A 34 -3.06 8.60 -2.06
N PHE A 35 -3.52 8.64 -0.86
CA PHE A 35 -4.79 8.22 -0.34
C PHE A 35 -6.04 8.74 -1.03
N GLN A 36 -5.95 9.84 -1.75
CA GLN A 36 -7.09 10.55 -2.30
C GLN A 36 -7.75 9.85 -3.51
N ASN A 37 -7.11 8.83 -4.08
CA ASN A 37 -7.51 8.33 -5.39
C ASN A 37 -8.36 7.07 -5.41
N ARG A 38 -8.48 6.35 -4.31
CA ARG A 38 -9.21 5.08 -4.30
C ARG A 38 -10.70 5.23 -4.19
N ASP A 39 -11.16 6.32 -3.58
CA ASP A 39 -12.57 6.59 -3.46
C ASP A 39 -13.18 7.12 -4.77
N ASN A 40 -12.35 7.56 -5.73
CA ASN A 40 -12.82 8.24 -6.94
C ASN A 40 -13.08 7.30 -8.13
N ALA A 41 -12.42 6.17 -8.23
CA ALA A 41 -12.59 5.26 -9.36
C ALA A 41 -13.98 4.59 -9.46
N ALA A 42 -14.71 4.49 -8.35
CA ALA A 42 -16.05 3.89 -8.33
C ALA A 42 -17.20 4.90 -8.49
N ALA A 43 -16.93 6.20 -8.38
CA ALA A 43 -17.98 7.22 -8.27
C ALA A 43 -18.53 7.71 -9.61
N SER A 44 -17.90 7.38 -10.73
CA SER A 44 -18.32 7.91 -12.05
C SER A 44 -19.39 7.06 -12.76
N ALA A 45 -19.77 5.92 -12.22
CA ALA A 45 -20.61 4.95 -12.95
C ALA A 45 -22.09 5.37 -13.14
N ASP A 46 -22.61 6.34 -12.36
CA ASP A 46 -24.04 6.72 -12.38
C ASP A 46 -24.29 8.22 -12.68
N ARG A 47 -23.27 8.99 -13.08
CA ARG A 47 -23.44 10.41 -13.42
C ARG A 47 -23.83 10.56 -14.89
N ASP A 48 -24.77 11.46 -15.19
CA ASP A 48 -25.11 11.80 -16.57
C ASP A 48 -23.94 12.52 -17.25
N ILE A 49 -23.10 11.74 -17.96
CA ILE A 49 -21.97 12.26 -18.74
C ILE A 49 -22.54 13.05 -19.94
N ILE A 50 -22.19 14.32 -19.99
CA ILE A 50 -22.63 15.22 -21.07
C ILE A 50 -21.66 15.11 -22.25
N TRP A 51 -20.38 15.01 -21.98
CA TRP A 51 -19.31 14.90 -22.96
C TRP A 51 -18.13 14.12 -22.38
N GLN A 52 -17.48 13.32 -23.22
CA GLN A 52 -16.28 12.58 -22.83
C GLN A 52 -15.34 12.38 -24.01
N ASP A 53 -14.05 12.18 -23.72
CA ASP A 53 -13.03 11.80 -24.69
C ASP A 53 -11.96 10.92 -24.01
N ASP A 54 -11.67 9.76 -24.60
CA ASP A 54 -10.70 8.75 -24.16
C ASP A 54 -9.41 8.75 -25.00
N PHE A 55 -9.15 9.82 -25.73
CA PHE A 55 -8.04 10.00 -26.65
C PHE A 55 -7.88 8.92 -27.73
N SER A 56 -8.84 8.02 -27.91
CA SER A 56 -8.83 7.04 -29.02
C SER A 56 -8.90 7.71 -30.40
N ALA A 57 -9.36 8.95 -30.45
CA ALA A 57 -9.45 9.78 -31.65
C ALA A 57 -8.60 11.06 -31.50
N PRO A 58 -7.28 11.06 -31.81
CA PRO A 58 -6.42 12.23 -31.66
C PRO A 58 -6.90 13.49 -32.40
N SER A 59 -7.71 13.32 -33.46
CA SER A 59 -8.29 14.44 -34.20
C SER A 59 -9.32 15.26 -33.41
N ASN A 60 -9.78 14.78 -32.27
CA ASN A 60 -10.66 15.54 -31.36
C ASN A 60 -9.90 16.65 -30.63
N TRP A 61 -8.59 16.69 -30.76
CA TRP A 61 -7.72 17.63 -30.08
C TRP A 61 -6.84 18.39 -31.07
N ILE A 62 -6.66 19.67 -30.82
CA ILE A 62 -5.69 20.53 -31.51
C ILE A 62 -4.44 20.59 -30.62
N ILE A 63 -3.32 20.13 -31.15
CA ILE A 63 -2.02 20.16 -30.49
C ILE A 63 -1.28 21.40 -30.97
N ALA A 64 -0.75 22.20 -30.05
CA ALA A 64 0.07 23.37 -30.38
C ALA A 64 0.93 23.82 -29.19
N HIS A 65 1.77 24.82 -29.43
CA HIS A 65 2.59 25.48 -28.42
C HIS A 65 2.59 26.99 -28.60
N ASP A 66 2.83 27.71 -27.52
CA ASP A 66 3.12 29.14 -27.55
C ASP A 66 4.64 29.39 -27.52
N GLY A 67 5.08 30.59 -27.78
CA GLY A 67 6.50 30.94 -27.73
C GLY A 67 7.34 30.41 -28.88
N THR A 68 8.63 30.27 -28.64
CA THR A 68 9.64 29.90 -29.67
C THR A 68 10.21 28.50 -29.50
N PHE A 69 9.94 27.83 -28.38
CA PHE A 69 10.38 26.46 -28.13
C PHE A 69 9.33 25.49 -28.66
N THR A 70 9.74 24.72 -29.66
CA THR A 70 8.86 23.77 -30.36
C THR A 70 8.81 22.45 -29.58
N CYS A 71 7.90 22.36 -28.64
CA CYS A 71 7.59 21.16 -27.90
C CYS A 71 6.06 20.99 -27.89
N ASP A 72 5.58 19.80 -28.12
CA ASP A 72 4.16 19.52 -28.25
C ASP A 72 3.75 18.33 -27.42
N PHE A 73 2.45 18.25 -27.08
CA PHE A 73 1.86 17.02 -26.61
C PHE A 73 1.89 15.94 -27.68
N GLU A 74 1.99 14.70 -27.25
CA GLU A 74 1.76 13.53 -28.09
C GLU A 74 0.45 12.86 -27.66
N ILE A 75 -0.35 12.36 -28.61
CA ILE A 75 -1.56 11.58 -28.34
C ILE A 75 -1.43 10.24 -29.03
N GLY A 76 -1.56 9.16 -28.28
CA GLY A 76 -1.44 7.80 -28.82
C GLY A 76 -1.37 6.73 -27.74
N THR A 77 -1.18 5.48 -28.17
CA THR A 77 -1.07 4.32 -27.31
C THR A 77 0.40 4.01 -26.97
N GLY A 78 0.65 3.52 -25.75
CA GLY A 78 1.98 3.04 -25.35
C GLY A 78 3.05 4.14 -25.30
N LEU A 79 2.67 5.41 -25.15
CA LEU A 79 3.60 6.51 -24.96
C LEU A 79 4.27 6.37 -23.60
N VAL A 80 5.59 6.49 -23.57
CA VAL A 80 6.37 6.48 -22.34
C VAL A 80 7.27 7.70 -22.31
N SER A 81 7.44 8.28 -21.14
CA SER A 81 8.34 9.41 -21.02
C SER A 81 9.77 8.97 -21.32
N ALA A 82 10.46 9.77 -22.13
CA ALA A 82 11.87 9.60 -22.44
C ALA A 82 12.62 10.78 -21.82
N GLY A 83 13.92 10.60 -21.54
CA GLY A 83 14.77 11.60 -20.93
C GLY A 83 15.65 11.00 -19.85
N GLN A 84 16.24 11.85 -19.02
CA GLN A 84 17.12 11.41 -17.94
C GLN A 84 16.33 10.83 -16.77
N TYR A 85 15.10 11.32 -16.55
CA TYR A 85 14.27 10.98 -15.40
C TYR A 85 12.86 10.56 -15.85
N GLY A 86 12.80 9.44 -16.57
CA GLY A 86 11.52 8.88 -17.05
C GLY A 86 10.51 8.65 -15.90
N THR A 87 9.24 8.85 -16.22
CA THR A 87 8.11 8.49 -15.36
C THR A 87 7.36 7.31 -15.95
N PRO A 88 6.69 6.47 -15.13
CA PRO A 88 5.84 5.42 -15.68
C PRO A 88 4.72 6.03 -16.54
N ALA A 89 4.25 5.26 -17.53
CA ALA A 89 3.07 5.62 -18.29
C ALA A 89 1.84 5.68 -17.39
N ILE A 90 0.83 6.43 -17.81
CA ILE A 90 -0.45 6.46 -17.10
C ILE A 90 -1.12 5.08 -17.12
N GLU A 91 -1.73 4.69 -16.00
CA GLU A 91 -2.51 3.46 -15.82
C GLU A 91 -4.01 3.81 -15.73
N SER A 92 -4.48 4.68 -16.63
CA SER A 92 -5.85 5.14 -16.68
C SER A 92 -6.84 4.05 -17.09
N THR A 93 -8.11 4.30 -16.86
CA THR A 93 -9.21 3.38 -17.14
C THR A 93 -9.20 2.92 -18.61
N THR A 94 -8.89 3.82 -19.56
CA THR A 94 -8.84 3.48 -20.99
C THR A 94 -7.45 3.61 -21.63
N ALA A 95 -6.37 3.55 -20.85
CA ALA A 95 -4.99 3.70 -21.34
C ALA A 95 -4.64 2.86 -22.59
N ALA A 96 -5.32 1.74 -22.79
CA ALA A 96 -5.15 0.86 -23.96
C ALA A 96 -5.66 1.52 -25.28
N ASN A 97 -6.56 2.50 -25.20
CA ASN A 97 -7.12 3.20 -26.36
C ASN A 97 -6.21 4.35 -26.83
N GLY A 98 -5.43 4.92 -25.93
CA GLY A 98 -4.58 6.07 -26.11
C GLY A 98 -4.72 7.07 -24.98
N TYR A 99 -3.82 8.01 -24.89
CA TYR A 99 -3.80 9.10 -23.91
C TYR A 99 -2.95 10.25 -24.44
N ALA A 100 -3.07 11.43 -23.85
CA ALA A 100 -2.18 12.54 -24.14
C ALA A 100 -0.99 12.53 -23.17
N MET A 101 0.20 12.83 -23.69
CA MET A 101 1.44 12.94 -22.91
C MET A 101 2.20 14.22 -23.30
N TYR A 102 2.59 15.00 -22.31
CA TYR A 102 3.63 16.02 -22.46
C TYR A 102 4.91 15.55 -21.78
N ASN A 103 6.01 15.45 -22.53
CA ASN A 103 7.27 14.86 -22.09
C ASN A 103 8.38 15.92 -21.96
N SER A 104 8.29 16.75 -20.91
CA SER A 104 9.25 17.84 -20.67
C SER A 104 10.70 17.32 -20.53
N ASP A 105 10.93 16.23 -19.77
CA ASP A 105 12.26 15.63 -19.63
C ASP A 105 12.81 15.09 -20.95
N GLY A 106 11.93 14.56 -21.81
CA GLY A 106 12.31 14.03 -23.13
C GLY A 106 12.74 15.11 -24.13
N PHE A 107 12.15 16.29 -24.04
CA PHE A 107 12.60 17.44 -24.86
C PHE A 107 13.98 17.91 -24.42
N ASN A 108 14.40 17.54 -23.24
CA ASN A 108 15.70 17.77 -22.65
C ASN A 108 16.28 19.11 -23.07
N ASN A 109 15.81 20.14 -22.43
CA ASN A 109 16.11 21.52 -22.78
C ASN A 109 17.59 21.87 -22.60
N THR A 110 18.46 21.07 -23.24
CA THR A 110 19.91 21.20 -23.20
C THR A 110 20.41 22.45 -23.90
N ALA A 111 19.57 23.08 -24.73
CA ALA A 111 19.92 24.33 -25.41
C ALA A 111 19.88 25.56 -24.51
N GLY A 112 19.74 25.35 -23.19
CA GLY A 112 19.75 26.42 -22.21
C GLY A 112 18.45 27.22 -22.20
N VAL A 113 17.48 26.72 -21.45
CA VAL A 113 16.45 27.55 -20.82
C VAL A 113 15.47 28.20 -21.80
N ALA A 114 14.84 27.43 -22.66
CA ALA A 114 13.60 27.86 -23.30
C ALA A 114 12.40 27.49 -22.41
N TYR A 115 11.51 28.42 -22.19
CA TYR A 115 10.29 28.20 -21.45
C TYR A 115 9.31 27.40 -22.28
N GLU A 116 8.85 26.27 -21.75
CA GLU A 116 7.94 25.35 -22.41
C GLU A 116 6.50 25.82 -22.22
N GLN A 117 5.70 25.82 -23.28
CA GLN A 117 4.33 26.33 -23.30
C GLN A 117 3.49 25.54 -24.28
N ALA A 118 3.32 24.26 -24.01
CA ALA A 118 2.58 23.35 -24.87
C ALA A 118 1.12 23.18 -24.41
N HIS A 119 0.21 22.97 -25.35
CA HIS A 119 -1.18 22.75 -25.03
C HIS A 119 -1.90 21.82 -26.01
N ILE A 120 -2.96 21.18 -25.51
CA ILE A 120 -3.99 20.51 -26.30
C ILE A 120 -5.34 21.17 -26.02
N THR A 121 -6.14 21.34 -27.06
CA THR A 121 -7.45 22.02 -27.00
C THR A 121 -8.48 21.19 -27.74
N THR A 122 -9.72 21.05 -27.21
CA THR A 122 -10.80 20.38 -27.94
C THR A 122 -10.99 21.01 -29.33
N ALA A 123 -11.01 20.18 -30.37
CA ALA A 123 -11.09 20.66 -31.77
C ALA A 123 -12.44 21.28 -32.10
N THR A 124 -13.49 20.83 -31.42
CA THR A 124 -14.86 21.36 -31.59
C THR A 124 -15.41 21.83 -30.25
N PRO A 125 -16.27 22.86 -30.24
CA PRO A 125 -16.89 23.28 -29.00
C PRO A 125 -17.90 22.25 -28.49
N ILE A 126 -18.03 22.20 -27.18
CA ILE A 126 -18.99 21.39 -26.44
C ILE A 126 -20.20 22.25 -26.12
N ASP A 127 -21.42 21.76 -26.36
CA ASP A 127 -22.66 22.44 -26.05
C ASP A 127 -23.17 22.08 -24.65
N LEU A 128 -23.14 23.05 -23.74
CA LEU A 128 -23.60 22.91 -22.35
C LEU A 128 -24.87 23.75 -22.07
N THR A 129 -25.61 24.16 -23.12
CA THR A 129 -26.78 25.05 -22.99
C THR A 129 -27.83 24.58 -21.99
N ALA A 130 -28.03 23.26 -21.88
CA ALA A 130 -29.01 22.66 -20.97
C ALA A 130 -28.49 22.47 -19.54
N TYR A 131 -27.19 22.66 -19.28
CA TYR A 131 -26.50 22.24 -18.07
C TYR A 131 -25.86 23.43 -17.35
N PRO A 132 -26.54 24.01 -16.33
CA PRO A 132 -26.02 25.17 -15.61
C PRO A 132 -24.89 24.83 -14.63
N ASN A 133 -24.86 23.61 -14.11
CA ASN A 133 -23.90 23.17 -13.09
C ASN A 133 -23.10 22.00 -13.64
N VAL A 134 -21.81 22.20 -13.92
CA VAL A 134 -20.99 21.24 -14.65
C VAL A 134 -19.62 21.08 -14.01
N ILE A 135 -19.18 19.83 -13.96
CA ILE A 135 -17.85 19.42 -13.49
C ILE A 135 -17.06 18.88 -14.68
N LEU A 136 -15.82 19.34 -14.83
CA LEU A 136 -14.81 18.73 -15.67
C LEU A 136 -13.99 17.76 -14.80
N GLU A 137 -13.85 16.52 -15.23
CA GLU A 137 -13.07 15.50 -14.56
C GLU A 137 -12.18 14.77 -15.56
N PHE A 138 -11.01 14.31 -15.13
CA PHE A 138 -10.09 13.53 -15.96
C PHE A 138 -9.13 12.71 -15.11
N GLU A 139 -8.61 11.64 -15.69
CA GLU A 139 -7.53 10.86 -15.12
C GLU A 139 -6.18 11.45 -15.54
N THR A 140 -5.24 11.52 -14.61
CA THR A 140 -3.92 12.10 -14.88
C THR A 140 -2.81 11.40 -14.12
N GLN A 141 -1.63 11.38 -14.72
CA GLN A 141 -0.39 11.00 -14.06
C GLN A 141 0.59 12.16 -14.22
N TYR A 142 1.18 12.60 -13.12
CA TYR A 142 2.07 13.74 -13.08
C TYR A 142 3.16 13.56 -12.03
N ARG A 143 4.33 14.09 -12.30
CA ARG A 143 5.40 14.23 -11.33
C ARG A 143 5.94 15.65 -11.38
N ARG A 144 5.90 16.34 -10.25
CA ARG A 144 6.40 17.70 -10.16
C ARG A 144 7.92 17.70 -10.01
N PHE A 145 8.61 18.66 -10.67
CA PHE A 145 10.04 18.90 -10.43
C PHE A 145 10.29 20.21 -9.68
N THR A 146 10.02 21.37 -10.29
CA THR A 146 10.30 22.68 -9.67
C THR A 146 9.10 23.63 -9.77
N ASP A 147 9.13 24.53 -10.76
CA ASP A 147 8.17 25.63 -10.92
C ASP A 147 7.24 25.43 -12.13
N GLU A 148 7.31 24.26 -12.77
CA GLU A 148 6.43 23.92 -13.85
C GLU A 148 4.97 23.86 -13.37
N GLN A 149 4.04 24.26 -14.24
CA GLN A 149 2.62 24.31 -13.95
C GLN A 149 1.81 23.56 -15.00
N THR A 150 0.74 22.95 -14.54
CA THR A 150 -0.26 22.28 -15.36
C THR A 150 -1.59 23.00 -15.20
N TRP A 151 -2.20 23.39 -16.32
CA TRP A 151 -3.37 24.26 -16.33
C TRP A 151 -4.53 23.63 -17.10
N ILE A 152 -5.75 23.97 -16.66
CA ILE A 152 -6.96 23.83 -17.44
C ILE A 152 -7.45 25.23 -17.74
N ILE A 153 -7.76 25.50 -19.01
CA ILE A 153 -8.31 26.80 -19.45
C ILE A 153 -9.61 26.55 -20.19
N ILE A 154 -10.67 27.15 -19.71
CA ILE A 154 -12.00 27.06 -20.29
C ILE A 154 -12.25 28.31 -21.15
N SER A 155 -12.75 28.12 -22.36
CA SER A 155 -13.13 29.22 -23.24
C SER A 155 -14.55 29.04 -23.79
N THR A 156 -15.33 30.11 -23.87
CA THR A 156 -16.68 30.11 -24.44
C THR A 156 -16.76 30.82 -25.80
N ASP A 157 -15.65 31.34 -26.29
CA ASP A 157 -15.54 32.01 -27.59
C ASP A 157 -14.39 31.48 -28.46
N GLY A 158 -13.66 30.45 -27.99
CA GLY A 158 -12.53 29.87 -28.67
C GLY A 158 -11.23 30.67 -28.56
N THR A 159 -11.20 31.73 -27.75
CA THR A 159 -9.97 32.49 -27.49
C THR A 159 -9.32 32.05 -26.19
N PHE A 160 -7.98 32.06 -26.16
CA PHE A 160 -7.17 31.63 -25.02
C PHE A 160 -6.09 32.66 -24.76
N PRO A 161 -5.64 32.82 -23.52
CA PRO A 161 -4.49 33.66 -23.21
C PRO A 161 -3.25 33.09 -23.92
N THR A 162 -2.48 33.98 -24.54
CA THR A 162 -1.17 33.62 -25.12
C THR A 162 -0.11 33.72 -24.03
N LEU A 163 0.62 32.65 -23.81
CA LEU A 163 1.66 32.56 -22.76
C LEU A 163 3.05 32.66 -23.40
N ASP A 164 3.33 33.79 -24.07
CA ASP A 164 4.62 34.07 -24.69
C ASP A 164 5.65 34.70 -23.69
N ASP A 165 5.19 35.09 -22.51
CA ASP A 165 6.01 35.63 -21.44
C ASP A 165 6.01 34.65 -20.24
N PRO A 166 7.16 34.07 -19.85
CA PRO A 166 7.28 33.18 -18.69
C PRO A 166 6.95 33.88 -17.35
N ALA A 167 6.95 35.21 -17.32
CA ALA A 167 6.56 35.96 -16.14
C ALA A 167 5.03 36.21 -16.05
N LEU A 168 4.26 35.78 -17.04
CA LEU A 168 2.82 35.96 -17.05
C LEU A 168 2.15 34.94 -16.11
N ASP A 169 1.69 35.42 -14.96
CA ASP A 169 0.86 34.63 -14.06
C ASP A 169 -0.61 34.69 -14.50
N ILE A 170 -1.13 33.56 -14.96
CA ILE A 170 -2.53 33.42 -15.38
C ILE A 170 -3.45 32.90 -14.27
N SER A 171 -2.94 32.58 -13.10
CA SER A 171 -3.71 31.98 -12.00
C SER A 171 -4.83 32.88 -11.48
N GLY A 172 -4.76 34.19 -11.74
CA GLY A 172 -5.80 35.14 -11.37
C GLY A 172 -6.95 35.31 -12.39
N LEU A 173 -6.92 34.59 -13.52
CA LEU A 173 -7.98 34.63 -14.50
C LEU A 173 -9.12 33.67 -14.11
N PRO A 174 -10.40 34.09 -14.21
CA PRO A 174 -11.53 33.31 -13.69
C PRO A 174 -11.78 32.00 -14.45
N ASN A 175 -11.27 31.89 -15.67
CA ASN A 175 -11.42 30.72 -16.54
C ASN A 175 -10.17 29.79 -16.56
N VAL A 176 -9.24 29.99 -15.62
CA VAL A 176 -8.00 29.24 -15.52
C VAL A 176 -7.96 28.51 -14.19
N TYR A 177 -7.71 27.23 -14.24
CA TYR A 177 -7.60 26.34 -13.08
C TYR A 177 -6.22 25.70 -13.05
N ARG A 178 -5.57 25.69 -11.89
CA ARG A 178 -4.37 24.88 -11.69
C ARG A 178 -4.78 23.42 -11.48
N VAL A 179 -4.12 22.50 -12.16
CA VAL A 179 -4.35 21.07 -11.90
C VAL A 179 -3.82 20.68 -10.51
N TRP A 180 -2.70 21.25 -10.13
CA TRP A 180 -2.07 21.08 -8.81
C TRP A 180 -1.80 22.44 -8.20
N GLU A 181 -2.35 22.72 -7.04
CA GLU A 181 -2.12 23.96 -6.33
C GLU A 181 -0.68 24.07 -5.81
N ASP A 182 -0.23 25.32 -5.56
CA ASP A 182 1.11 25.55 -5.03
C ASP A 182 1.25 24.91 -3.64
N GLY A 183 2.24 24.02 -3.52
CA GLY A 183 2.50 23.30 -2.27
C GLY A 183 1.68 22.00 -2.10
N GLU A 184 0.73 21.71 -3.00
CA GLU A 184 0.00 20.43 -2.99
C GLU A 184 0.94 19.24 -3.26
N LEU A 185 1.88 19.42 -4.18
CA LEU A 185 2.92 18.42 -4.44
C LEU A 185 4.30 18.97 -4.08
N THR A 186 5.09 18.19 -3.37
CA THR A 186 6.50 18.48 -3.12
C THR A 186 7.36 18.10 -4.33
N GLN A 187 8.57 18.61 -4.39
CA GLN A 187 9.52 18.33 -5.48
C GLN A 187 9.75 16.82 -5.64
N SER A 188 9.69 16.35 -6.87
CA SER A 188 9.89 14.95 -7.30
C SER A 188 8.88 13.96 -6.73
N VAL A 189 7.73 14.42 -6.25
CA VAL A 189 6.61 13.58 -5.82
C VAL A 189 5.62 13.41 -6.99
N SER A 190 5.14 12.18 -7.17
CA SER A 190 3.97 11.86 -7.98
C SER A 190 2.81 11.56 -7.05
N PRO A 191 1.61 12.06 -7.33
CA PRO A 191 0.38 11.49 -6.78
C PRO A 191 0.16 10.09 -7.38
N GLY A 192 -0.96 9.45 -7.07
CA GLY A 192 -1.30 8.13 -7.64
C GLY A 192 -1.24 8.06 -9.17
N ASN A 193 -1.23 6.86 -9.69
CA ASN A 193 -1.27 6.59 -11.13
C ASN A 193 -2.41 5.60 -11.46
N PRO A 194 -3.55 6.10 -12.04
CA PRO A 194 -3.86 7.51 -12.25
C PRO A 194 -4.31 8.24 -10.98
N THR A 195 -4.31 9.56 -11.04
CA THR A 195 -5.05 10.44 -10.15
C THR A 195 -6.26 11.00 -10.88
N VAL A 196 -7.44 11.01 -10.26
CA VAL A 196 -8.60 11.71 -10.79
C VAL A 196 -8.62 13.16 -10.29
N ARG A 197 -8.79 14.12 -11.23
CA ARG A 197 -8.91 15.54 -10.90
C ARG A 197 -10.26 16.06 -11.38
N SER A 198 -10.98 16.76 -10.51
CA SER A 198 -12.31 17.29 -10.78
C SER A 198 -12.35 18.80 -10.52
N PHE A 199 -12.96 19.56 -11.43
CA PHE A 199 -13.03 21.02 -11.40
C PHE A 199 -14.46 21.49 -11.66
N ASN A 200 -15.00 22.31 -10.77
CA ASN A 200 -16.27 22.98 -11.03
C ASN A 200 -16.03 24.11 -12.04
N ILE A 201 -16.54 23.93 -13.25
CA ILE A 201 -16.42 24.89 -14.35
C ILE A 201 -17.72 25.65 -14.61
N SER A 202 -18.73 25.52 -13.74
CA SER A 202 -20.08 26.07 -13.92
C SER A 202 -20.09 27.57 -14.12
N GLU A 203 -19.25 28.31 -13.38
CA GLU A 203 -19.20 29.79 -13.47
C GLU A 203 -18.89 30.28 -14.87
N ILE A 204 -18.07 29.55 -15.62
CA ILE A 204 -17.64 29.94 -16.97
C ILE A 204 -18.42 29.17 -18.05
N ALA A 205 -18.58 27.86 -17.86
CA ALA A 205 -19.09 26.95 -18.87
C ALA A 205 -20.58 26.65 -18.74
N GLY A 206 -21.17 26.87 -17.54
CA GLY A 206 -22.58 26.55 -17.28
C GLY A 206 -23.53 27.29 -18.22
N SER A 207 -24.44 26.56 -18.88
CA SER A 207 -25.37 27.02 -19.88
C SER A 207 -24.74 27.67 -21.13
N ALA A 208 -23.44 27.52 -21.36
CA ALA A 208 -22.79 28.04 -22.55
C ALA A 208 -23.03 27.12 -23.76
N SER A 209 -23.37 27.70 -24.91
CA SER A 209 -23.59 26.93 -26.15
C SER A 209 -22.33 26.48 -26.86
N GLN A 210 -21.20 27.03 -26.46
CA GLN A 210 -19.89 26.69 -27.02
C GLN A 210 -18.86 26.73 -25.89
N VAL A 211 -18.22 25.60 -25.61
CA VAL A 211 -17.17 25.48 -24.60
C VAL A 211 -15.99 24.72 -25.18
N TRP A 212 -14.81 25.27 -25.07
CA TRP A 212 -13.55 24.60 -25.37
C TRP A 212 -12.78 24.36 -24.08
N VAL A 213 -12.18 23.19 -23.97
CA VAL A 213 -11.29 22.80 -22.88
C VAL A 213 -9.88 22.76 -23.43
N ARG A 214 -8.96 23.44 -22.74
CA ARG A 214 -7.51 23.37 -23.01
C ARG A 214 -6.77 22.85 -21.80
N PHE A 215 -5.90 21.87 -22.02
CA PHE A 215 -4.85 21.49 -21.09
C PHE A 215 -3.54 22.13 -21.55
N GLN A 216 -2.84 22.79 -20.62
CA GLN A 216 -1.63 23.53 -20.95
C GLN A 216 -0.53 23.27 -19.91
N PHE A 217 0.65 22.94 -20.38
CA PHE A 217 1.87 22.85 -19.60
C PHE A 217 2.67 24.12 -19.75
N THR A 218 3.21 24.65 -18.65
CA THR A 218 4.17 25.77 -18.66
C THR A 218 5.30 25.49 -17.69
N GLY A 219 6.54 25.80 -18.08
CA GLY A 219 7.67 25.64 -17.18
C GLY A 219 8.97 25.31 -17.86
N ILE A 220 9.91 24.82 -17.07
CA ILE A 220 11.25 24.40 -17.49
C ILE A 220 11.62 23.17 -16.67
N TYR A 221 12.22 22.16 -17.30
CA TYR A 221 12.74 20.98 -16.63
C TYR A 221 11.71 20.15 -15.84
N GLY A 222 10.47 20.05 -16.30
CA GLY A 222 9.50 19.13 -15.73
C GLY A 222 9.84 17.68 -16.03
N TYR A 223 9.09 16.74 -15.44
CA TYR A 223 9.13 15.33 -15.82
C TYR A 223 8.22 15.06 -17.03
N ALA A 224 7.10 14.41 -16.82
CA ALA A 224 6.06 14.21 -17.81
C ALA A 224 4.68 14.41 -17.19
N TRP A 225 3.73 14.80 -18.01
CA TRP A 225 2.33 14.94 -17.64
C TRP A 225 1.47 14.14 -18.61
N TYR A 226 0.63 13.26 -18.06
CA TYR A 226 -0.29 12.42 -18.81
C TYR A 226 -1.73 12.78 -18.48
N ILE A 227 -2.61 12.69 -19.46
CA ILE A 227 -4.04 13.03 -19.34
C ILE A 227 -4.84 11.99 -20.12
N ASP A 228 -5.90 11.47 -19.50
CA ASP A 228 -6.82 10.53 -20.13
C ASP A 228 -8.23 10.64 -19.53
N ASP A 229 -9.19 9.94 -20.12
CA ASP A 229 -10.56 9.80 -19.62
C ASP A 229 -11.20 11.12 -19.22
N VAL A 230 -11.13 12.12 -20.12
CA VAL A 230 -11.68 13.46 -19.89
C VAL A 230 -13.19 13.42 -20.04
N GLN A 231 -13.92 13.91 -19.03
CA GLN A 231 -15.38 13.95 -19.06
C GLN A 231 -15.94 15.25 -18.48
N ILE A 232 -17.09 15.65 -18.96
CA ILE A 232 -17.93 16.70 -18.38
C ILE A 232 -19.26 16.07 -18.01
N TYR A 233 -19.67 16.22 -16.76
CA TYR A 233 -20.95 15.72 -16.26
C TYR A 233 -21.71 16.78 -15.49
N GLU A 234 -23.03 16.57 -15.31
CA GLU A 234 -23.86 17.47 -14.53
C GLU A 234 -23.57 17.30 -13.04
N GLN A 235 -23.31 18.41 -12.35
CA GLN A 235 -23.14 18.39 -10.89
C GLN A 235 -24.49 18.14 -10.22
N TYR A 236 -24.53 17.26 -9.25
CA TYR A 236 -25.74 17.01 -8.48
C TYR A 236 -26.13 18.23 -7.63
N GLN A 237 -27.43 18.36 -7.36
CA GLN A 237 -27.95 19.41 -6.49
C GLN A 237 -27.42 19.21 -5.06
N HIS A 238 -27.48 17.97 -4.55
CA HIS A 238 -26.96 17.56 -3.27
C HIS A 238 -26.10 16.30 -3.47
N ASP A 239 -24.94 16.26 -2.86
CA ASP A 239 -24.02 15.11 -2.92
C ASP A 239 -23.07 15.21 -1.72
N ALA A 240 -23.31 14.39 -0.68
CA ALA A 240 -22.48 14.33 0.50
C ALA A 240 -21.48 13.18 0.38
N LYS A 241 -20.29 13.44 -0.05
CA LYS A 241 -19.25 12.39 -0.19
C LYS A 241 -18.43 12.24 1.09
N MET A 242 -18.28 10.99 1.53
CA MET A 242 -17.38 10.61 2.62
C MET A 242 -15.98 10.31 2.09
N PHE A 243 -14.97 10.83 2.79
CA PHE A 243 -13.56 10.63 2.51
C PHE A 243 -12.82 10.21 3.78
N ASN A 244 -11.70 9.52 3.60
CA ASN A 244 -10.71 9.29 4.65
C ASN A 244 -11.32 8.75 5.97
N ALA A 245 -12.28 7.84 5.89
CA ALA A 245 -12.74 7.15 7.09
C ALA A 245 -11.61 6.30 7.67
N TYR A 246 -11.41 6.34 8.99
CA TYR A 246 -10.33 5.61 9.67
C TYR A 246 -10.73 5.12 11.05
N VAL A 247 -10.07 4.04 11.48
CA VAL A 247 -10.09 3.52 12.86
C VAL A 247 -8.65 3.22 13.28
N SER A 248 -8.05 4.17 14.01
CA SER A 248 -6.65 4.05 14.42
C SER A 248 -6.52 3.61 15.86
N SER A 249 -5.63 2.67 16.12
CA SER A 249 -5.25 2.20 17.44
C SER A 249 -4.08 2.97 18.07
N THR A 250 -3.56 3.98 17.38
CA THR A 250 -2.46 4.82 17.83
C THR A 250 -2.83 6.30 17.72
N GLY A 251 -2.13 7.15 18.46
CA GLY A 251 -2.32 8.60 18.33
C GLY A 251 -1.67 9.21 17.07
N THR A 252 -1.03 8.39 16.22
CA THR A 252 -0.28 8.80 15.02
C THR A 252 -0.94 8.33 13.72
N GLY A 253 -2.09 7.61 13.82
CA GLY A 253 -2.96 7.31 12.69
C GLY A 253 -2.77 5.93 12.08
N GLU A 254 -1.93 5.06 12.63
CA GLU A 254 -1.76 3.69 12.14
C GLU A 254 -3.03 2.87 12.40
N GLU A 255 -3.49 2.15 11.37
CA GLU A 255 -4.57 1.18 11.42
C GLU A 255 -4.00 -0.24 11.34
N TYR A 256 -4.26 -1.05 12.37
CA TYR A 256 -3.87 -2.46 12.39
C TYR A 256 -5.08 -3.33 12.09
N ALA A 257 -4.93 -4.23 11.14
CA ALA A 257 -6.02 -5.13 10.76
C ALA A 257 -6.15 -6.34 11.70
N ARG A 258 -5.07 -6.79 12.33
CA ARG A 258 -5.13 -7.78 13.41
C ARG A 258 -4.45 -7.25 14.65
N ILE A 259 -5.14 -7.33 15.79
CA ILE A 259 -4.66 -6.80 17.06
C ILE A 259 -4.85 -7.89 18.14
N PRO A 260 -3.77 -8.39 18.76
CA PRO A 260 -3.90 -9.28 19.92
C PRO A 260 -4.72 -8.62 21.05
N GLU A 261 -5.55 -9.39 21.74
CA GLU A 261 -6.50 -8.84 22.75
C GLU A 261 -5.82 -8.00 23.84
N ASN A 262 -4.59 -8.31 24.21
CA ASN A 262 -3.77 -7.55 25.17
C ASN A 262 -3.05 -6.34 24.53
N GLN A 263 -3.15 -6.15 23.21
CA GLN A 263 -2.60 -5.01 22.48
C GLN A 263 -3.72 -4.05 22.01
N VAL A 264 -5.00 -4.36 22.29
CA VAL A 264 -6.10 -3.43 21.98
C VAL A 264 -6.01 -2.24 22.93
N PRO A 265 -5.93 -0.99 22.42
CA PRO A 265 -5.91 0.19 23.28
C PRO A 265 -7.26 0.36 24.02
N ALA A 266 -7.27 1.12 25.11
CA ALA A 266 -8.53 1.41 25.81
C ALA A 266 -9.53 2.20 24.96
N GLU A 267 -9.02 3.06 24.08
CA GLU A 267 -9.79 3.88 23.16
C GLU A 267 -9.14 3.84 21.79
N MET A 268 -9.95 3.83 20.72
CA MET A 268 -9.51 4.00 19.33
C MET A 268 -9.91 5.37 18.82
N ASN A 269 -9.06 5.95 18.02
CA ASN A 269 -9.33 7.17 17.29
C ASN A 269 -10.13 6.83 16.04
N ILE A 270 -11.32 7.39 15.92
CA ILE A 270 -12.21 7.21 14.76
C ILE A 270 -12.49 8.55 14.12
N GLY A 271 -12.60 8.56 12.81
CA GLY A 271 -12.94 9.79 12.11
C GLY A 271 -13.16 9.61 10.63
N CYS A 272 -13.59 10.69 10.02
CA CYS A 272 -13.76 10.82 8.56
C CYS A 272 -13.86 12.29 8.17
N MET A 273 -13.81 12.53 6.88
CA MET A 273 -14.11 13.81 6.26
C MET A 273 -15.36 13.65 5.38
N VAL A 274 -16.33 14.55 5.51
CA VAL A 274 -17.48 14.63 4.61
C VAL A 274 -17.44 15.96 3.88
N LYS A 275 -17.54 15.94 2.56
CA LYS A 275 -17.58 17.12 1.72
C LYS A 275 -18.91 17.20 0.98
N ASN A 276 -19.49 18.41 0.89
CA ASN A 276 -20.61 18.66 0.01
C ASN A 276 -20.10 18.91 -1.42
N LEU A 277 -20.28 17.93 -2.30
CA LEU A 277 -19.94 18.02 -3.73
C LEU A 277 -21.11 18.55 -4.58
N GLY A 278 -22.29 18.72 -3.97
CA GLY A 278 -23.46 19.32 -4.63
C GLY A 278 -23.30 20.83 -4.83
N TYR A 279 -24.19 21.41 -5.66
CA TYR A 279 -24.19 22.85 -5.88
C TYR A 279 -25.13 23.62 -4.94
N GLU A 280 -25.90 22.95 -4.07
CA GLU A 280 -26.70 23.56 -3.01
C GLU A 280 -26.26 23.16 -1.60
N ALA A 281 -26.62 23.99 -0.63
CA ALA A 281 -26.32 23.73 0.78
C ALA A 281 -27.13 22.54 1.30
N MET A 282 -26.49 21.73 2.15
CA MET A 282 -27.11 20.64 2.88
C MET A 282 -27.30 21.03 4.34
N THR A 283 -28.42 20.60 4.95
CA THR A 283 -28.76 20.95 6.33
C THR A 283 -28.84 19.70 7.21
N ASN A 284 -28.54 19.88 8.52
CA ASN A 284 -28.51 18.82 9.51
C ASN A 284 -27.64 17.61 9.06
N VAL A 285 -26.49 17.91 8.46
CA VAL A 285 -25.54 16.88 8.00
C VAL A 285 -25.01 16.11 9.21
N THR A 286 -25.34 14.83 9.28
CA THR A 286 -25.02 13.97 10.41
C THR A 286 -24.18 12.78 9.98
N VAL A 287 -22.99 12.65 10.54
CA VAL A 287 -22.16 11.45 10.46
C VAL A 287 -22.51 10.54 11.61
N SER A 288 -22.83 9.29 11.30
CA SER A 288 -23.03 8.21 12.26
C SER A 288 -21.91 7.19 12.09
N ILE A 289 -21.18 6.91 13.15
CA ILE A 289 -20.12 5.89 13.19
C ILE A 289 -20.59 4.79 14.12
N ASP A 290 -20.81 3.60 13.59
CA ASP A 290 -21.24 2.41 14.33
C ASP A 290 -20.05 1.46 14.46
N MET A 291 -19.58 1.30 15.70
CA MET A 291 -18.56 0.33 16.06
C MET A 291 -19.23 -0.82 16.84
N ASP A 292 -19.52 -1.92 16.17
CA ASP A 292 -20.16 -3.12 16.73
C ASP A 292 -21.45 -2.84 17.51
N GLY A 293 -22.32 -1.96 16.99
CA GLY A 293 -23.59 -1.59 17.61
C GLY A 293 -23.49 -0.44 18.61
N THR A 294 -22.30 0.12 18.84
CA THR A 294 -22.12 1.36 19.60
C THR A 294 -22.04 2.52 18.61
N VAL A 295 -23.06 3.36 18.59
CA VAL A 295 -23.19 4.45 17.61
C VAL A 295 -22.78 5.78 18.23
N SER A 296 -21.82 6.46 17.58
CA SER A 296 -21.46 7.86 17.81
C SER A 296 -22.03 8.72 16.68
N THR A 297 -22.52 9.92 16.99
CA THR A 297 -23.13 10.82 15.99
C THR A 297 -22.58 12.24 16.10
N TYR A 298 -22.28 12.84 14.93
CA TYR A 298 -21.71 14.18 14.81
C TYR A 298 -22.56 14.96 13.81
N THR A 299 -23.11 16.10 14.19
CA THR A 299 -24.04 16.87 13.36
C THR A 299 -23.53 18.28 13.14
N GLN A 300 -23.53 18.71 11.88
CA GLN A 300 -23.33 20.09 11.45
C GLN A 300 -24.64 20.65 10.90
N ALA A 301 -25.02 21.83 11.36
CA ALA A 301 -26.32 22.41 11.02
C ALA A 301 -26.47 22.73 9.51
N GLU A 302 -25.39 23.16 8.88
CA GLU A 302 -25.35 23.49 7.45
C GLU A 302 -23.96 23.17 6.89
N LEU A 303 -23.90 22.62 5.69
CA LEU A 303 -22.69 22.36 4.92
C LEU A 303 -22.88 22.97 3.53
N LEU A 304 -22.18 24.08 3.25
CA LEU A 304 -22.27 24.78 1.97
C LEU A 304 -21.58 23.98 0.85
N PRO A 305 -21.88 24.26 -0.43
CA PRO A 305 -21.15 23.67 -1.57
C PRO A 305 -19.63 23.81 -1.41
N GLY A 306 -18.92 22.71 -1.50
CA GLY A 306 -17.46 22.65 -1.35
C GLY A 306 -16.94 22.62 0.10
N ASP A 307 -17.79 22.91 1.11
CA ASP A 307 -17.41 22.86 2.52
C ASP A 307 -17.25 21.42 3.00
N THR A 308 -16.50 21.29 4.10
CA THR A 308 -16.11 20.01 4.68
C THR A 308 -16.50 19.93 6.17
N LEU A 309 -17.12 18.81 6.55
CA LEU A 309 -17.27 18.40 7.94
C LEU A 309 -16.18 17.39 8.30
N MET A 310 -15.36 17.72 9.31
CA MET A 310 -14.33 16.82 9.85
C MET A 310 -14.87 16.18 11.14
N VAL A 311 -14.73 14.87 11.24
CA VAL A 311 -14.95 14.10 12.46
C VAL A 311 -13.65 13.49 12.89
N ASP A 312 -13.28 13.69 14.16
CA ASP A 312 -12.08 13.16 14.81
C ASP A 312 -12.39 13.01 16.30
N ASP A 313 -12.52 11.77 16.78
CA ASP A 313 -12.91 11.50 18.16
C ASP A 313 -12.28 10.17 18.65
N TYR A 314 -12.30 9.98 19.97
CA TYR A 314 -11.84 8.77 20.62
C TYR A 314 -13.00 8.03 21.25
N VAL A 315 -13.12 6.75 20.96
CA VAL A 315 -14.19 5.89 21.48
C VAL A 315 -13.61 4.64 22.13
N ALA A 316 -14.33 4.07 23.10
CA ALA A 316 -13.91 2.84 23.74
C ALA A 316 -13.73 1.71 22.70
N ALA A 317 -12.57 1.09 22.71
CA ALA A 317 -12.22 0.05 21.76
C ALA A 317 -12.90 -1.29 22.11
N PRO A 318 -13.67 -1.92 21.20
CA PRO A 318 -14.06 -3.32 21.36
C PRO A 318 -12.83 -4.24 21.40
N ALA A 319 -12.76 -5.10 22.43
CA ALA A 319 -11.64 -6.01 22.65
C ALA A 319 -12.06 -7.49 22.70
N THR A 320 -13.26 -7.83 22.22
CA THR A 320 -13.72 -9.22 22.14
C THR A 320 -13.05 -9.92 20.95
N LEU A 321 -12.69 -11.20 21.12
CA LEU A 321 -12.07 -11.95 20.04
C LEU A 321 -12.97 -12.03 18.80
N GLY A 322 -12.38 -11.85 17.62
CA GLY A 322 -13.03 -11.96 16.32
C GLY A 322 -13.00 -10.67 15.52
N LEU A 323 -13.73 -10.70 14.41
CA LEU A 323 -13.83 -9.59 13.47
C LEU A 323 -14.76 -8.49 14.01
N HIS A 324 -14.28 -7.25 13.95
CA HIS A 324 -14.99 -6.03 14.26
C HIS A 324 -15.22 -5.20 13.00
N ASN A 325 -16.38 -4.58 12.91
CA ASN A 325 -16.75 -3.71 11.81
C ASN A 325 -17.03 -2.30 12.34
N VAL A 326 -16.41 -1.32 11.72
CA VAL A 326 -16.69 0.10 11.95
C VAL A 326 -17.33 0.67 10.71
N SER A 327 -18.62 0.94 10.75
CA SER A 327 -19.36 1.49 9.62
C SER A 327 -19.62 2.99 9.79
N TYR A 328 -19.43 3.72 8.73
CA TYR A 328 -19.59 5.17 8.63
C TYR A 328 -20.75 5.46 7.69
N THR A 329 -21.64 6.35 8.08
CA THR A 329 -22.76 6.79 7.25
C THR A 329 -22.97 8.28 7.42
N VAL A 330 -23.09 9.03 6.32
CA VAL A 330 -23.54 10.40 6.36
C VAL A 330 -24.99 10.51 5.89
N THR A 331 -25.75 11.33 6.59
CA THR A 331 -27.16 11.68 6.25
C THR A 331 -27.35 13.18 6.40
N SER A 332 -28.41 13.71 5.73
CA SER A 332 -28.85 15.10 5.88
C SER A 332 -30.35 15.20 5.65
N ASP A 333 -30.94 16.39 5.78
CA ASP A 333 -32.32 16.62 5.36
C ASP A 333 -32.52 16.37 3.85
N GLN A 334 -31.45 16.42 3.07
CA GLN A 334 -31.43 16.23 1.62
C GLN A 334 -31.02 14.81 1.19
N THR A 335 -30.82 13.84 2.10
CA THR A 335 -30.41 12.47 1.77
C THR A 335 -31.29 11.81 0.70
N ALA A 336 -32.61 12.13 0.65
CA ALA A 336 -33.50 11.56 -0.35
C ALA A 336 -33.29 12.13 -1.77
N THR A 337 -32.56 13.25 -1.89
CA THR A 337 -32.21 13.92 -3.14
C THR A 337 -30.71 13.98 -3.35
N ASP A 338 -29.97 13.20 -2.58
CA ASP A 338 -28.55 12.98 -2.78
C ASP A 338 -28.33 12.25 -4.11
N GLY A 339 -27.45 12.80 -4.93
CA GLY A 339 -27.25 12.32 -6.30
C GLY A 339 -26.46 11.01 -6.35
N ASP A 340 -25.63 10.73 -5.33
CA ASP A 340 -24.85 9.51 -5.23
C ASP A 340 -24.80 9.01 -3.79
N ALA A 341 -25.85 8.33 -3.36
CA ALA A 341 -25.92 7.76 -2.02
C ALA A 341 -24.89 6.64 -1.76
N THR A 342 -24.20 6.13 -2.78
CA THR A 342 -23.19 5.08 -2.61
C THR A 342 -21.89 5.61 -2.02
N ASN A 343 -21.60 6.89 -2.20
CA ASN A 343 -20.43 7.56 -1.65
C ASN A 343 -20.64 8.13 -0.23
N ASN A 344 -21.85 7.94 0.33
CA ASN A 344 -22.26 8.38 1.68
C ASN A 344 -21.83 7.42 2.78
N VAL A 345 -21.16 6.32 2.45
CA VAL A 345 -20.82 5.26 3.38
C VAL A 345 -19.36 4.85 3.23
N ALA A 346 -18.78 4.41 4.35
CA ALA A 346 -17.48 3.76 4.38
C ALA A 346 -17.47 2.67 5.45
N ALA A 347 -16.53 1.75 5.38
CA ALA A 347 -16.33 0.74 6.40
C ALA A 347 -14.84 0.52 6.66
N ARG A 348 -14.53 0.18 7.91
CA ARG A 348 -13.21 -0.29 8.35
C ARG A 348 -13.37 -1.59 9.11
N TYR A 349 -12.36 -2.44 9.04
CA TYR A 349 -12.40 -3.76 9.64
C TYR A 349 -11.11 -4.02 10.40
N TYR A 350 -11.23 -4.63 11.59
CA TYR A 350 -10.08 -5.18 12.29
C TYR A 350 -10.50 -6.46 13.02
N GLU A 351 -9.56 -7.35 13.26
CA GLU A 351 -9.76 -8.59 13.99
C GLU A 351 -9.00 -8.54 15.32
N VAL A 352 -9.69 -8.79 16.41
CA VAL A 352 -9.03 -9.02 17.70
C VAL A 352 -8.65 -10.50 17.78
N THR A 353 -7.35 -10.78 17.83
CA THR A 353 -6.78 -12.12 17.95
C THR A 353 -6.52 -12.47 19.42
N ALA A 354 -6.25 -13.76 19.71
CA ALA A 354 -5.81 -14.15 21.05
C ALA A 354 -4.50 -13.42 21.43
N ALA A 355 -4.21 -13.29 22.71
CA ALA A 355 -2.99 -12.62 23.21
C ALA A 355 -1.69 -13.15 22.62
N THR A 356 -1.67 -14.41 22.20
CA THR A 356 -0.54 -15.05 21.50
C THR A 356 -0.74 -15.11 19.97
N GLY A 357 -1.70 -14.38 19.43
CA GLY A 357 -2.02 -14.39 18.00
C GLY A 357 -1.13 -13.49 17.16
N ILE A 358 -1.55 -13.33 15.91
CA ILE A 358 -0.91 -12.42 14.94
C ILE A 358 -1.26 -10.98 15.27
N TYR A 359 -0.26 -10.11 15.18
CA TYR A 359 -0.43 -8.65 15.13
C TYR A 359 0.01 -8.18 13.75
N SER A 360 -0.90 -7.61 12.97
CA SER A 360 -0.61 -7.18 11.61
C SER A 360 -1.23 -5.84 11.27
N MET A 361 -0.51 -5.07 10.47
CA MET A 361 -1.03 -3.85 9.86
C MET A 361 -1.80 -4.16 8.58
N ASP A 362 -1.29 -5.09 7.76
CA ASP A 362 -1.97 -5.57 6.56
C ASP A 362 -3.31 -6.23 6.88
N GLY A 363 -4.28 -6.02 5.98
CA GLY A 363 -5.66 -6.51 6.14
C GLY A 363 -5.94 -7.82 5.42
N LEU A 364 -4.91 -8.57 5.02
CA LEU A 364 -5.05 -9.83 4.28
C LEU A 364 -5.99 -10.80 5.00
N GLY A 365 -7.12 -11.12 4.36
CA GLY A 365 -8.15 -12.01 4.90
C GLY A 365 -8.98 -11.43 6.05
N VAL A 366 -8.83 -10.14 6.38
CA VAL A 366 -9.68 -9.39 7.33
C VAL A 366 -10.75 -8.60 6.58
N HIS A 367 -10.37 -7.97 5.49
CA HIS A 367 -11.29 -7.24 4.64
C HIS A 367 -12.25 -8.17 3.88
N PRO A 368 -13.43 -7.69 3.47
CA PRO A 368 -14.35 -8.47 2.64
C PRO A 368 -13.66 -8.97 1.36
N THR A 369 -13.94 -10.21 1.01
CA THR A 369 -13.35 -10.84 -0.19
C THR A 369 -13.55 -9.98 -1.45
N GLY A 370 -12.47 -9.68 -2.14
CA GLY A 370 -12.48 -8.89 -3.39
C GLY A 370 -12.41 -7.37 -3.19
N THR A 371 -12.27 -6.89 -1.96
CA THR A 371 -12.01 -5.47 -1.68
C THR A 371 -10.53 -5.17 -1.43
N GLU A 372 -9.71 -6.20 -1.28
CA GLU A 372 -8.28 -6.05 -1.06
C GLU A 372 -7.57 -5.52 -2.31
N VAL A 373 -6.74 -4.51 -2.11
CA VAL A 373 -5.89 -3.92 -3.16
C VAL A 373 -4.44 -4.21 -2.80
N LEU A 374 -3.85 -5.17 -3.50
CA LEU A 374 -2.54 -5.69 -3.19
C LEU A 374 -1.54 -5.40 -4.30
N THR A 375 -0.34 -5.05 -3.91
CA THR A 375 0.86 -5.03 -4.75
C THR A 375 1.98 -5.82 -4.06
N SER A 376 3.19 -5.72 -4.55
CA SER A 376 4.34 -6.36 -3.92
C SER A 376 5.61 -5.55 -4.13
N LEU A 377 6.46 -5.55 -3.13
CA LEU A 377 7.76 -4.91 -3.15
C LEU A 377 8.86 -5.94 -2.81
N GLY A 378 10.03 -5.78 -3.39
CA GLY A 378 11.12 -6.71 -3.13
C GLY A 378 12.41 -6.34 -3.86
N THR A 379 13.32 -7.28 -3.94
CA THR A 379 14.70 -7.09 -4.39
C THR A 379 14.85 -6.52 -5.81
N ASN A 380 13.91 -6.76 -6.72
CA ASN A 380 13.93 -6.23 -8.10
C ASN A 380 13.05 -4.98 -8.29
N SER A 381 12.62 -4.34 -7.21
CA SER A 381 11.70 -3.18 -7.30
C SER A 381 12.43 -1.88 -7.61
N PHE A 382 13.75 -1.83 -7.50
CA PHE A 382 14.56 -0.64 -7.69
C PHE A 382 15.56 -0.83 -8.85
N THR A 383 15.77 0.23 -9.62
CA THR A 383 16.59 0.15 -10.86
C THR A 383 18.10 0.13 -10.64
N ASP A 384 18.56 0.32 -9.43
CA ASP A 384 19.97 0.25 -9.04
C ASP A 384 20.46 -1.19 -8.78
N ASN A 385 19.58 -2.20 -9.00
CA ASN A 385 19.83 -3.61 -8.72
C ASN A 385 20.26 -3.85 -7.28
N ALA A 386 19.64 -3.14 -6.34
CA ALA A 386 19.84 -3.39 -4.92
C ALA A 386 19.38 -4.82 -4.58
N ASP A 387 20.36 -5.73 -4.50
CA ASP A 387 20.15 -7.11 -4.10
C ASP A 387 19.69 -7.19 -2.63
N GLU A 388 20.07 -6.20 -1.86
CA GLU A 388 19.79 -6.10 -0.43
C GLU A 388 18.88 -4.89 -0.18
N ILE A 389 17.64 -5.15 0.10
CA ILE A 389 16.72 -4.12 0.59
C ILE A 389 16.12 -4.58 1.92
N MET A 390 15.71 -3.63 2.74
CA MET A 390 15.01 -3.93 3.98
C MET A 390 13.66 -3.24 3.97
N LEU A 391 12.59 -4.02 4.11
CA LEU A 391 11.23 -3.54 4.25
C LEU A 391 10.83 -3.60 5.72
N MET A 392 10.20 -2.55 6.24
CA MET A 392 9.91 -2.41 7.66
C MET A 392 8.46 -2.02 7.89
N THR A 393 7.84 -2.60 8.91
CA THR A 393 6.51 -2.25 9.40
C THR A 393 6.60 -1.77 10.85
N TYR A 394 5.91 -0.67 11.15
CA TYR A 394 5.83 -0.11 12.49
C TYR A 394 4.79 -0.84 13.34
N TYR A 395 5.12 -1.10 14.59
CA TYR A 395 4.22 -1.69 15.58
C TYR A 395 4.27 -0.93 16.90
N GLN A 396 3.10 -0.49 17.37
CA GLN A 396 2.93 0.10 18.70
C GLN A 396 2.37 -0.96 19.64
N LEU A 397 3.17 -1.37 20.62
CA LEU A 397 2.71 -2.27 21.67
C LEU A 397 2.08 -1.47 22.82
N GLN A 398 0.95 -1.95 23.33
CA GLN A 398 0.23 -1.39 24.49
C GLN A 398 0.71 -2.01 25.80
N GLU A 399 1.06 -3.29 25.76
CA GLU A 399 1.59 -4.06 26.88
C GLU A 399 2.81 -4.87 26.44
N SER A 400 3.65 -5.27 27.40
CA SER A 400 4.82 -6.12 27.12
C SER A 400 4.39 -7.46 26.57
N ALA A 401 5.07 -7.93 25.53
CA ALA A 401 4.81 -9.22 24.89
C ALA A 401 6.11 -9.88 24.39
N ASP A 402 6.14 -11.22 24.37
CA ASP A 402 7.26 -12.00 23.85
C ASP A 402 7.03 -12.28 22.36
N LEU A 403 7.79 -11.60 21.50
CA LEU A 403 7.81 -11.88 20.07
C LEU A 403 8.59 -13.17 19.80
N ILE A 404 7.92 -14.13 19.17
CA ILE A 404 8.46 -15.48 18.93
C ILE A 404 8.97 -15.63 17.50
N SER A 405 8.17 -15.20 16.54
CA SER A 405 8.49 -15.26 15.11
C SER A 405 7.85 -14.12 14.36
N VAL A 406 8.24 -13.95 13.11
CA VAL A 406 7.61 -13.00 12.19
C VAL A 406 7.10 -13.78 10.99
N ARG A 407 5.83 -13.57 10.65
CA ARG A 407 5.22 -14.10 9.45
C ARG A 407 5.36 -13.08 8.33
N VAL A 408 5.85 -13.54 7.18
CA VAL A 408 6.02 -12.74 5.97
C VAL A 408 5.19 -13.35 4.85
N GLU A 409 4.27 -12.58 4.28
CA GLU A 409 3.46 -12.99 3.14
C GLU A 409 4.21 -12.71 1.84
N LEU A 410 4.33 -13.74 1.01
CA LEU A 410 5.10 -13.71 -0.22
C LEU A 410 4.19 -13.50 -1.43
N ALA A 411 4.60 -12.65 -2.34
CA ALA A 411 3.94 -12.55 -3.64
C ALA A 411 4.22 -13.80 -4.49
N SER A 412 3.27 -14.18 -5.34
CA SER A 412 3.39 -15.33 -6.25
C SER A 412 4.54 -15.21 -7.27
N THR A 413 5.13 -14.02 -7.39
CA THR A 413 6.30 -13.73 -8.25
C THR A 413 7.63 -13.92 -7.53
N THR A 414 7.63 -14.29 -6.24
CA THR A 414 8.84 -14.65 -5.50
C THR A 414 9.49 -15.89 -6.10
N VAL A 415 10.81 -15.89 -6.21
CA VAL A 415 11.62 -17.01 -6.70
C VAL A 415 12.34 -17.67 -5.52
N ALA A 416 12.11 -18.96 -5.32
CA ALA A 416 12.78 -19.72 -4.26
C ALA A 416 14.31 -19.70 -4.37
N GLY A 417 15.00 -19.74 -3.23
CA GLY A 417 16.46 -19.73 -3.11
C GLY A 417 17.06 -18.40 -2.68
N GLY A 418 16.27 -17.33 -2.60
CA GLY A 418 16.66 -16.10 -1.93
C GLY A 418 16.52 -16.22 -0.42
N ASP A 419 17.14 -15.31 0.33
CA ASP A 419 17.16 -15.36 1.79
C ASP A 419 16.44 -14.16 2.43
N ILE A 420 15.80 -14.40 3.57
CA ILE A 420 15.17 -13.37 4.41
C ILE A 420 15.83 -13.38 5.78
N LEU A 421 16.18 -12.20 6.29
CA LEU A 421 16.64 -11.99 7.66
C LEU A 421 15.65 -11.04 8.37
N ILE A 422 15.04 -11.50 9.44
CA ILE A 422 14.18 -10.67 10.27
C ILE A 422 15.01 -9.91 11.30
N GLN A 423 14.69 -8.64 11.50
CA GLN A 423 15.29 -7.81 12.54
C GLN A 423 14.24 -6.94 13.21
N VAL A 424 14.42 -6.66 14.49
CA VAL A 424 13.57 -5.78 15.30
C VAL A 424 14.39 -4.58 15.73
N HIS A 425 13.87 -3.36 15.53
CA HIS A 425 14.61 -2.12 15.73
C HIS A 425 13.88 -1.16 16.66
N ASP A 426 14.64 -0.39 17.39
CA ASP A 426 14.16 0.81 18.07
C ASP A 426 13.86 1.94 17.05
N THR A 427 12.80 2.69 17.29
CA THR A 427 12.40 3.80 16.40
C THR A 427 13.47 4.91 16.32
N THR A 428 14.24 5.11 17.39
CA THR A 428 15.28 6.15 17.45
C THR A 428 16.41 5.84 16.46
N ASP A 429 16.83 4.58 16.40
CA ASP A 429 17.88 4.12 15.49
C ASP A 429 17.41 4.23 14.03
N ILE A 430 16.18 3.79 13.74
CA ILE A 430 15.62 3.84 12.38
C ILE A 430 15.49 5.29 11.89
N PHE A 431 15.02 6.22 12.73
CA PHE A 431 14.95 7.63 12.34
C PHE A 431 16.32 8.33 12.22
N ALA A 432 17.39 7.66 12.67
CA ALA A 432 18.78 8.08 12.47
C ALA A 432 19.48 7.33 11.32
N ASP A 433 18.73 6.59 10.50
CA ASP A 433 19.22 5.71 9.41
C ASP A 433 20.17 4.59 9.92
N VAL A 434 20.03 4.19 11.18
CA VAL A 434 20.86 3.13 11.80
C VAL A 434 20.06 1.83 11.79
N VAL A 435 20.49 0.87 10.99
CA VAL A 435 19.82 -0.45 10.83
C VAL A 435 20.69 -1.64 11.28
N ASP A 436 21.92 -1.41 11.67
CA ASP A 436 22.91 -2.43 12.05
C ASP A 436 22.95 -2.73 13.56
N ASN A 437 22.01 -2.18 14.33
CA ASN A 437 21.90 -2.36 15.77
C ASN A 437 20.52 -2.92 16.20
N PRO A 438 20.08 -4.10 15.68
CA PRO A 438 18.78 -4.64 16.02
C PRO A 438 18.71 -5.09 17.48
N LEU A 439 17.53 -4.93 18.10
CA LEU A 439 17.19 -5.44 19.44
C LEU A 439 17.07 -6.95 19.46
N GLY A 440 16.67 -7.55 18.35
CA GLY A 440 16.56 -8.99 18.13
C GLY A 440 16.56 -9.32 16.64
N TYR A 441 16.88 -10.56 16.30
CA TYR A 441 16.98 -11.00 14.91
C TYR A 441 16.71 -12.49 14.76
N SER A 442 16.47 -12.93 13.53
CA SER A 442 16.38 -14.36 13.14
C SER A 442 17.73 -14.88 12.64
N ASP A 443 17.86 -16.20 12.51
CA ASP A 443 18.82 -16.75 11.55
C ASP A 443 18.36 -16.38 10.12
N GLN A 444 19.31 -16.35 9.17
CA GLN A 444 19.02 -16.17 7.76
C GLN A 444 18.19 -17.37 7.25
N TYR A 445 17.03 -17.09 6.68
CA TYR A 445 16.08 -18.09 6.20
C TYR A 445 16.07 -18.13 4.68
N THR A 446 16.39 -19.29 4.09
CA THR A 446 16.29 -19.47 2.63
C THR A 446 14.87 -19.87 2.23
N VAL A 447 14.23 -19.06 1.41
CA VAL A 447 12.88 -19.28 0.88
C VAL A 447 12.86 -20.53 0.00
N THR A 448 11.94 -21.43 0.28
CA THR A 448 11.79 -22.70 -0.46
C THR A 448 10.63 -22.62 -1.46
N GLU A 449 10.57 -23.56 -2.42
CA GLU A 449 9.43 -23.72 -3.31
C GLU A 449 8.11 -23.98 -2.56
N ALA A 450 8.20 -24.63 -1.38
CA ALA A 450 7.02 -24.87 -0.55
C ALA A 450 6.48 -23.59 0.06
N ASP A 451 7.35 -22.66 0.47
CA ASP A 451 6.97 -21.36 1.02
C ASP A 451 6.31 -20.50 -0.06
N VAL A 452 6.88 -20.48 -1.26
CA VAL A 452 6.27 -19.76 -2.41
C VAL A 452 4.89 -20.33 -2.73
N ALA A 453 4.75 -21.67 -2.72
CA ALA A 453 3.47 -22.31 -2.94
C ALA A 453 2.45 -22.07 -1.82
N ALA A 454 2.91 -21.93 -0.56
CA ALA A 454 2.09 -21.57 0.60
C ALA A 454 1.69 -20.08 0.59
N GLY A 455 2.50 -19.23 -0.06
CA GLY A 455 2.33 -17.78 -0.10
C GLY A 455 2.85 -17.06 1.14
N PHE A 456 3.47 -17.75 2.09
CA PHE A 456 4.02 -17.16 3.31
C PHE A 456 5.14 -18.00 3.91
N VAL A 457 5.87 -17.38 4.84
CA VAL A 457 6.85 -18.04 5.70
C VAL A 457 6.76 -17.52 7.13
N ASN A 458 6.90 -18.41 8.13
CA ASN A 458 7.10 -18.03 9.53
C ASN A 458 8.58 -18.16 9.87
N ILE A 459 9.21 -17.07 10.24
CA ILE A 459 10.65 -17.01 10.55
C ILE A 459 10.81 -16.76 12.05
N PRO A 460 11.29 -17.76 12.83
CA PRO A 460 11.49 -17.60 14.26
C PRO A 460 12.69 -16.70 14.54
N LEU A 461 12.62 -15.92 15.62
CA LEU A 461 13.80 -15.24 16.16
C LEU A 461 14.77 -16.26 16.76
N VAL A 462 16.06 -15.92 16.78
CA VAL A 462 17.10 -16.77 17.41
C VAL A 462 16.75 -17.06 18.87
N ASP A 463 16.34 -16.02 19.58
CA ASP A 463 15.76 -16.10 20.93
C ASP A 463 14.47 -15.30 20.96
N PRO A 464 13.41 -15.75 21.66
CA PRO A 464 12.23 -14.94 21.90
C PRO A 464 12.60 -13.57 22.48
N LEU A 465 12.04 -12.51 21.91
CA LEU A 465 12.34 -11.14 22.29
C LEU A 465 11.19 -10.54 23.10
N THR A 466 11.42 -10.25 24.38
CA THR A 466 10.45 -9.47 25.16
C THR A 466 10.48 -8.01 24.72
N LEU A 467 9.37 -7.54 24.18
CA LEU A 467 9.16 -6.15 23.79
C LEU A 467 8.31 -5.46 24.87
N ASP A 468 8.75 -4.33 25.36
CA ASP A 468 7.98 -3.51 26.30
C ASP A 468 6.89 -2.71 25.55
N ALA A 469 5.97 -2.07 26.31
CA ALA A 469 4.97 -1.17 25.76
C ALA A 469 5.65 0.07 25.11
N SER A 470 5.93 -0.02 23.81
CA SER A 470 6.63 1.02 23.03
C SER A 470 6.39 0.79 21.53
N GLY A 471 6.96 1.69 20.69
CA GLY A 471 6.98 1.55 19.24
C GLY A 471 8.23 0.86 18.73
N TYR A 472 8.08 -0.03 17.75
CA TYR A 472 9.16 -0.78 17.13
C TYR A 472 8.98 -0.85 15.62
N TYR A 473 10.09 -0.93 14.89
CA TYR A 473 10.08 -1.37 13.50
C TYR A 473 10.51 -2.83 13.41
N VAL A 474 9.74 -3.63 12.70
CA VAL A 474 10.09 -5.01 12.38
C VAL A 474 10.39 -5.09 10.90
N SER A 475 11.59 -5.55 10.57
CA SER A 475 12.10 -5.55 9.22
C SER A 475 12.33 -6.95 8.67
N ALA A 476 12.16 -7.07 7.35
CA ALA A 476 12.62 -8.17 6.54
C ALA A 476 13.71 -7.64 5.60
N ALA A 477 14.96 -8.01 5.86
CA ALA A 477 16.08 -7.78 4.95
C ALA A 477 16.10 -8.91 3.92
N LEU A 478 16.12 -8.57 2.64
CA LEU A 478 15.94 -9.48 1.51
C LEU A 478 17.24 -9.59 0.70
N PHE A 479 17.62 -10.82 0.35
CA PHE A 479 18.84 -11.14 -0.40
C PHE A 479 18.48 -12.06 -1.58
N SER A 480 18.71 -11.61 -2.80
CA SER A 480 18.26 -12.29 -4.02
C SER A 480 19.38 -12.98 -4.82
N ASN A 481 20.59 -13.10 -4.27
CA ASN A 481 21.74 -13.65 -4.98
C ASN A 481 22.02 -12.91 -6.32
N GLY A 482 22.02 -11.59 -6.30
CA GLY A 482 22.21 -10.76 -7.48
C GLY A 482 21.03 -10.82 -8.45
N ASN A 483 19.82 -10.75 -7.92
CA ASN A 483 18.53 -10.85 -8.64
C ASN A 483 18.31 -12.18 -9.39
N ALA A 484 18.97 -13.25 -8.95
CA ALA A 484 18.71 -14.61 -9.46
C ALA A 484 17.50 -15.27 -8.78
N ASN A 485 17.22 -14.87 -7.53
CA ASN A 485 16.17 -15.43 -6.69
C ASN A 485 15.40 -14.28 -6.02
N ASP A 486 14.68 -13.51 -6.80
CA ASP A 486 13.97 -12.34 -6.32
C ASP A 486 12.89 -12.68 -5.29
N ILE A 487 12.92 -11.99 -4.16
CA ILE A 487 11.92 -12.08 -3.10
C ILE A 487 11.03 -10.85 -3.17
N ARG A 488 9.72 -11.08 -3.15
CA ARG A 488 8.72 -10.02 -3.14
C ARG A 488 7.73 -10.26 -2.00
N ILE A 489 7.58 -9.27 -1.14
CA ILE A 489 6.63 -9.26 -0.03
C ILE A 489 5.35 -8.56 -0.50
N LEU A 490 4.19 -9.06 -0.08
CA LEU A 490 2.92 -8.39 -0.33
C LEU A 490 2.88 -7.04 0.38
N ASP A 491 2.38 -6.06 -0.34
CA ASP A 491 2.17 -4.69 0.12
C ASP A 491 0.68 -4.37 -0.02
N ASP A 492 0.00 -4.23 1.11
CA ASP A 492 -1.44 -3.99 1.17
C ASP A 492 -1.71 -2.49 1.10
N LEU A 493 -2.42 -2.13 0.07
CA LEU A 493 -2.84 -0.77 -0.20
C LEU A 493 -4.31 -0.53 0.13
N THR A 494 -5.03 -1.51 0.66
CA THR A 494 -6.47 -1.42 0.94
C THR A 494 -6.80 -0.34 1.96
N VAL A 495 -5.98 -0.25 3.02
CA VAL A 495 -6.09 0.77 4.05
C VAL A 495 -4.87 1.67 4.00
N PRO A 496 -5.12 2.94 3.80
CA PRO A 496 -4.07 3.95 3.83
C PRO A 496 -3.37 4.03 5.20
N GLN A 497 -2.05 4.18 5.19
CA GLN A 497 -1.24 4.26 6.38
C GLN A 497 -0.45 5.58 6.43
N PRO A 498 -0.14 6.11 7.62
CA PRO A 498 0.79 7.24 7.74
C PRO A 498 2.15 6.94 7.11
N GLY A 499 2.83 7.95 6.61
CA GLY A 499 4.13 7.78 5.94
C GLY A 499 5.20 7.05 6.74
N GLY A 500 5.12 7.09 8.07
CA GLY A 500 6.03 6.36 8.97
C GLY A 500 5.60 4.92 9.29
N ALA A 501 4.42 4.48 8.85
CA ALA A 501 3.89 3.15 9.19
C ALA A 501 4.67 2.01 8.52
N SER A 502 5.18 2.24 7.32
CA SER A 502 6.06 1.30 6.62
C SER A 502 7.22 2.04 5.95
N LEU A 503 8.40 1.44 6.03
CA LEU A 503 9.64 2.06 5.58
C LEU A 503 10.45 1.11 4.69
N ILE A 504 11.32 1.69 3.88
CA ILE A 504 12.27 0.99 3.02
C ILE A 504 13.66 1.50 3.38
N TYR A 505 14.59 0.61 3.68
CA TYR A 505 16.00 0.96 3.74
C TYR A 505 16.72 0.45 2.50
N LEU A 506 17.44 1.34 1.82
CA LEU A 506 18.28 1.03 0.69
C LEU A 506 19.76 1.08 1.12
N PRO A 507 20.46 -0.07 1.17
CA PRO A 507 21.88 -0.11 1.57
C PRO A 507 22.79 0.72 0.67
N THR A 508 22.46 0.83 -0.63
CA THR A 508 23.21 1.65 -1.59
C THR A 508 23.20 3.14 -1.25
N ASP A 509 22.11 3.62 -0.67
CA ASP A 509 21.93 5.02 -0.28
C ASP A 509 22.28 5.24 1.21
N GLY A 510 22.29 4.15 1.99
CA GLY A 510 22.48 4.21 3.43
C GLY A 510 21.38 5.00 4.15
N ALA A 511 20.15 4.96 3.63
CA ALA A 511 19.05 5.82 4.07
C ALA A 511 17.71 5.07 4.11
N VAL A 512 16.82 5.56 4.99
CA VAL A 512 15.46 5.06 5.18
C VAL A 512 14.47 5.95 4.43
N PHE A 513 13.49 5.32 3.79
CA PHE A 513 12.45 5.96 2.99
C PHE A 513 11.06 5.51 3.42
N SER A 514 10.08 6.39 3.30
CA SER A 514 8.68 6.10 3.63
C SER A 514 7.98 5.39 2.47
N ASN A 515 7.18 4.35 2.77
CA ASN A 515 6.29 3.69 1.80
C ASN A 515 4.82 4.12 1.95
N GLY A 516 4.33 4.27 3.18
CA GLY A 516 2.95 4.72 3.46
C GLY A 516 1.86 3.67 3.25
N ASN A 517 2.21 2.41 2.98
CA ASN A 517 1.31 1.26 2.85
C ASN A 517 1.52 0.28 4.01
N ALA A 518 0.94 -0.91 3.93
CA ALA A 518 1.11 -1.96 4.93
C ALA A 518 1.83 -3.17 4.33
N TYR A 519 3.13 -3.31 4.60
CA TYR A 519 3.83 -4.55 4.27
C TYR A 519 3.28 -5.70 5.09
N ALA A 520 3.06 -6.84 4.46
CA ALA A 520 2.62 -8.06 5.13
C ALA A 520 3.79 -8.74 5.86
N ILE A 521 4.33 -8.03 6.84
CA ILE A 521 5.37 -8.45 7.79
C ILE A 521 4.73 -8.44 9.17
N GLN A 522 4.28 -9.57 9.66
CA GLN A 522 3.35 -9.72 10.78
C GLN A 522 4.05 -10.26 12.03
N LEU A 523 3.80 -9.65 13.20
CA LEU A 523 4.30 -10.20 14.46
C LEU A 523 3.51 -11.46 14.85
N ASN A 524 4.21 -12.49 15.32
CA ASN A 524 3.59 -13.71 15.78
C ASN A 524 4.07 -14.03 17.20
N PHE A 525 3.14 -13.98 18.15
CA PHE A 525 3.39 -14.23 19.57
C PHE A 525 3.10 -15.68 19.98
N ASP A 526 2.74 -16.57 19.04
CA ASP A 526 2.48 -17.99 19.34
C ASP A 526 3.80 -18.72 19.66
N PRO A 527 3.97 -19.22 20.88
CA PRO A 527 5.18 -19.95 21.27
C PRO A 527 5.42 -21.22 20.43
N THR A 528 4.40 -21.74 19.76
CA THR A 528 4.56 -22.90 18.86
C THR A 528 5.07 -22.50 17.47
N SER A 529 5.01 -21.25 17.10
CA SER A 529 5.50 -20.74 15.80
C SER A 529 7.04 -20.73 15.68
N ALA A 530 7.76 -20.85 16.80
CA ALA A 530 9.22 -21.02 16.80
C ALA A 530 9.68 -22.39 16.29
N VAL A 531 8.74 -23.34 16.19
CA VAL A 531 9.04 -24.62 15.55
C VAL A 531 8.93 -24.38 14.04
N ALA A 532 10.06 -24.22 13.36
CA ALA A 532 10.07 -24.31 11.91
C ALA A 532 9.40 -25.66 11.55
N GLU A 533 8.20 -25.61 10.99
CA GLU A 533 7.66 -26.75 10.27
C GLU A 533 8.57 -26.92 9.05
N THR A 534 9.66 -27.62 9.26
CA THR A 534 10.37 -28.19 8.13
C THR A 534 9.33 -29.09 7.48
N ALA A 535 8.82 -28.69 6.32
CA ALA A 535 7.97 -29.56 5.54
C ALA A 535 8.76 -30.85 5.35
N VAL A 536 8.44 -31.85 6.17
CA VAL A 536 9.14 -33.12 6.14
C VAL A 536 8.69 -33.77 4.86
N THR A 537 9.51 -33.66 3.83
CA THR A 537 9.26 -34.40 2.58
C THR A 537 9.08 -35.86 2.96
N VAL A 538 7.95 -36.44 2.57
CA VAL A 538 7.67 -37.84 2.87
C VAL A 538 8.71 -38.70 2.15
N LEU A 539 9.50 -39.44 2.93
CA LEU A 539 10.49 -40.36 2.38
C LEU A 539 9.78 -41.57 1.77
N GLU A 540 9.65 -41.56 0.44
CA GLU A 540 8.99 -42.64 -0.30
C GLU A 540 9.92 -43.85 -0.49
N GLY A 541 9.31 -45.03 -0.68
CA GLY A 541 10.03 -46.27 -0.98
C GLY A 541 10.68 -46.92 0.24
N VAL A 542 10.29 -46.54 1.46
CA VAL A 542 10.69 -47.21 2.71
C VAL A 542 9.69 -48.30 3.08
N ASN A 543 10.17 -49.47 3.38
CA ASN A 543 9.38 -50.62 3.87
C ASN A 543 9.88 -51.03 5.25
N ILE A 544 8.99 -51.04 6.25
CA ILE A 544 9.23 -51.44 7.62
C ILE A 544 8.41 -52.67 7.92
N TYR A 545 9.07 -53.81 8.19
CA TYR A 545 8.42 -55.10 8.39
C TYR A 545 9.19 -56.06 9.26
N PRO A 546 8.60 -57.12 9.88
CA PRO A 546 7.14 -57.38 9.91
C PRO A 546 6.43 -56.43 10.88
N ASN A 547 5.12 -56.25 10.67
CA ASN A 547 4.24 -55.59 11.64
C ASN A 547 2.97 -56.44 11.77
N PRO A 548 2.70 -57.09 12.91
CA PRO A 548 3.45 -57.07 14.19
C PRO A 548 4.81 -57.76 14.16
N VAL A 549 5.68 -57.35 15.06
CA VAL A 549 7.02 -57.92 15.28
C VAL A 549 6.95 -59.01 16.34
N ALA A 550 7.02 -60.28 15.93
CA ALA A 550 6.95 -61.42 16.85
C ALA A 550 8.32 -62.01 17.20
N ASN A 551 9.37 -61.69 16.49
CA ASN A 551 10.74 -62.21 16.67
C ASN A 551 11.76 -61.18 17.17
N GLY A 552 11.30 -60.03 17.63
CA GLY A 552 12.15 -58.95 18.16
C GLY A 552 13.02 -58.22 17.11
N ILE A 553 12.78 -58.45 15.80
CA ILE A 553 13.59 -57.82 14.76
C ILE A 553 12.67 -57.08 13.78
N ILE A 554 12.92 -55.78 13.60
CA ILE A 554 12.34 -54.94 12.54
C ILE A 554 13.33 -54.89 11.37
N ASN A 555 12.86 -55.15 10.15
CA ASN A 555 13.63 -54.88 8.95
C ASN A 555 13.19 -53.53 8.38
N VAL A 556 14.16 -52.71 7.99
CA VAL A 556 13.97 -51.45 7.29
C VAL A 556 14.66 -51.56 5.93
N ALA A 557 13.91 -51.47 4.86
CA ALA A 557 14.41 -51.52 3.50
C ALA A 557 14.05 -50.24 2.75
N THR A 558 14.99 -49.67 1.98
CA THR A 558 14.77 -48.50 1.12
C THR A 558 15.12 -48.84 -0.32
N ASN A 559 14.53 -48.12 -1.26
CA ASN A 559 14.85 -48.25 -2.68
C ASN A 559 15.93 -47.27 -3.15
N GLN A 560 16.48 -46.49 -2.21
CA GLN A 560 17.49 -45.45 -2.48
C GLN A 560 18.80 -45.83 -1.78
N ARG A 561 19.92 -45.31 -2.27
CA ARG A 561 21.25 -45.57 -1.75
C ARG A 561 21.88 -44.28 -1.21
N GLU A 562 21.53 -43.96 0.04
CA GLU A 562 22.00 -42.78 0.75
C GLU A 562 22.17 -43.08 2.26
N ASN A 563 22.56 -42.08 3.04
CA ASN A 563 22.68 -42.24 4.48
C ASN A 563 21.34 -42.04 5.17
N PHE A 564 20.84 -43.07 5.84
CA PHE A 564 19.59 -43.04 6.61
C PHE A 564 19.86 -43.18 8.10
N SER A 565 18.92 -42.70 8.92
CA SER A 565 18.79 -43.13 10.31
C SER A 565 17.42 -43.74 10.54
N VAL A 566 17.34 -44.79 11.38
CA VAL A 566 16.09 -45.30 11.92
C VAL A 566 16.07 -45.06 13.41
N GLU A 567 14.95 -44.55 13.90
CA GLU A 567 14.70 -44.23 15.29
C GLU A 567 13.40 -44.89 15.73
N VAL A 568 13.38 -45.47 16.93
CA VAL A 568 12.20 -46.10 17.52
C VAL A 568 11.84 -45.34 18.78
N PHE A 569 10.60 -44.91 18.88
CA PHE A 569 10.06 -44.15 20.02
C PHE A 569 8.98 -44.97 20.71
N ASP A 570 8.92 -44.91 22.03
CA ASP A 570 7.83 -45.50 22.81
C ASP A 570 6.53 -44.68 22.75
N SER A 571 5.51 -45.10 23.49
CA SER A 571 4.19 -44.48 23.51
C SER A 571 4.15 -43.05 24.13
N VAL A 572 5.19 -42.64 24.82
CA VAL A 572 5.34 -41.28 25.40
C VAL A 572 6.33 -40.42 24.61
N GLY A 573 6.81 -40.91 23.45
CA GLY A 573 7.72 -40.21 22.57
C GLY A 573 9.20 -40.29 22.95
N ALA A 574 9.59 -41.15 23.94
CA ALA A 574 11.00 -41.33 24.29
C ALA A 574 11.72 -42.19 23.25
N LEU A 575 12.90 -41.76 22.81
CA LEU A 575 13.76 -42.50 21.88
C LEU A 575 14.33 -43.72 22.59
N VAL A 576 14.01 -44.92 22.11
CA VAL A 576 14.44 -46.19 22.71
C VAL A 576 15.48 -46.95 21.87
N VAL A 577 15.50 -46.76 20.56
CA VAL A 577 16.53 -47.32 19.66
C VAL A 577 16.85 -46.30 18.56
N SER A 578 18.14 -46.13 18.22
CA SER A 578 18.59 -45.37 17.07
C SER A 578 19.72 -46.10 16.35
N LYS A 579 19.67 -46.09 14.98
CA LYS A 579 20.68 -46.73 14.14
C LYS A 579 20.85 -46.02 12.81
N ARG A 580 22.09 -45.81 12.36
CA ARG A 580 22.40 -45.32 11.01
C ARG A 580 22.64 -46.50 10.06
N PHE A 581 22.20 -46.31 8.81
CA PHE A 581 22.37 -47.34 7.80
C PHE A 581 22.42 -46.73 6.37
N ASN A 582 22.71 -47.59 5.38
CA ASN A 582 22.73 -47.21 3.99
C ASN A 582 22.01 -48.32 3.21
N MET A 583 20.84 -48.03 2.66
CA MET A 583 19.96 -48.88 1.86
C MET A 583 19.07 -49.85 2.68
N ASN A 584 19.60 -50.79 3.48
CA ASN A 584 18.79 -51.71 4.28
C ASN A 584 19.43 -51.95 5.66
N THR A 585 18.59 -52.20 6.66
CA THR A 585 19.06 -52.56 8.00
C THR A 585 18.05 -53.41 8.75
N THR A 586 18.52 -54.02 9.86
CA THR A 586 17.66 -54.60 10.88
C THR A 586 17.81 -53.84 12.18
N VAL A 587 16.74 -53.69 12.91
CA VAL A 587 16.67 -53.06 14.23
C VAL A 587 16.24 -54.12 15.23
N ASP A 588 17.06 -54.32 16.25
CA ASP A 588 16.76 -55.24 17.34
C ASP A 588 15.88 -54.53 18.38
N VAL A 589 14.68 -55.02 18.57
CA VAL A 589 13.68 -54.52 19.52
C VAL A 589 13.30 -55.62 20.53
N SER A 590 14.08 -56.72 20.61
CA SER A 590 13.80 -57.86 21.50
C SER A 590 13.84 -57.49 22.98
N ALA A 591 14.51 -56.41 23.35
CA ALA A 591 14.59 -55.90 24.72
C ALA A 591 13.42 -54.95 25.09
N LEU A 592 12.56 -54.59 24.11
CA LEU A 592 11.44 -53.71 24.34
C LEU A 592 10.22 -54.47 24.87
N ALA A 593 9.42 -53.82 25.69
CA ALA A 593 8.17 -54.41 26.18
C ALA A 593 7.15 -54.58 25.02
N ASN A 594 6.23 -55.54 25.14
CA ASN A 594 5.14 -55.66 24.20
C ASN A 594 4.32 -54.36 24.18
N GLY A 595 4.09 -53.79 22.99
CA GLY A 595 3.41 -52.51 22.86
C GLY A 595 3.49 -51.95 21.45
N VAL A 596 2.95 -50.72 21.28
CA VAL A 596 3.00 -49.96 20.04
C VAL A 596 4.15 -48.95 20.13
N TYR A 597 4.98 -48.93 19.10
CA TYR A 597 6.14 -48.06 18.95
C TYR A 597 6.04 -47.28 17.64
N THR A 598 6.58 -46.08 17.65
CA THR A 598 6.71 -45.25 16.44
C THR A 598 8.11 -45.48 15.86
N VAL A 599 8.19 -45.97 14.65
CA VAL A 599 9.44 -46.14 13.89
C VAL A 599 9.56 -45.02 12.88
N ARG A 600 10.56 -44.19 12.99
CA ARG A 600 10.87 -43.09 12.06
C ARG A 600 12.15 -43.43 11.30
N VAL A 601 12.11 -43.22 9.99
CA VAL A 601 13.28 -43.31 9.10
C VAL A 601 13.51 -41.95 8.48
N ASN A 602 14.73 -41.43 8.68
CA ASN A 602 15.14 -40.11 8.17
C ASN A 602 16.23 -40.25 7.11
N SER A 603 16.17 -39.48 6.06
CA SER A 603 17.29 -39.12 5.18
C SER A 603 17.78 -37.69 5.46
N ALA A 604 18.60 -37.11 4.59
CA ALA A 604 19.07 -35.73 4.77
C ALA A 604 17.93 -34.70 4.71
N ASN A 605 16.91 -34.95 3.84
CA ASN A 605 15.88 -33.95 3.54
C ASN A 605 14.46 -34.52 3.60
N ALA A 606 14.26 -35.78 4.04
CA ALA A 606 12.95 -36.42 4.07
C ALA A 606 12.84 -37.41 5.24
N SER A 607 11.62 -37.64 5.72
CA SER A 607 11.36 -38.69 6.71
C SER A 607 10.07 -39.44 6.44
N THR A 608 9.96 -40.67 6.98
CA THR A 608 8.70 -41.41 7.02
C THR A 608 8.54 -42.02 8.41
N THR A 609 7.29 -42.18 8.81
CA THR A 609 6.94 -42.70 10.15
C THR A 609 5.92 -43.82 10.02
N GLN A 610 6.11 -44.92 10.76
CA GLN A 610 5.18 -46.04 10.80
C GLN A 610 5.00 -46.54 12.24
N LEU A 611 3.76 -46.81 12.63
CA LEU A 611 3.46 -47.48 13.89
C LEU A 611 3.72 -48.97 13.73
N VAL A 612 4.47 -49.57 14.68
CA VAL A 612 4.85 -50.97 14.72
C VAL A 612 4.45 -51.56 16.06
N THR A 613 3.84 -52.74 16.04
CA THR A 613 3.46 -53.50 17.24
C THR A 613 4.51 -54.55 17.54
N VAL A 614 5.14 -54.48 18.72
CA VAL A 614 6.07 -55.51 19.26
C VAL A 614 5.26 -56.47 20.12
N GLN A 615 5.43 -57.81 19.90
CA GLN A 615 4.72 -58.86 20.59
C GLN A 615 5.67 -59.82 21.32
#